data_a0349381ea1deeffc583adc0f3f5f1b5
#
_entry.id   a0349381ea1deeffc583adc0f3f5f1b5
#
_cell.length_a   1.000
_cell.length_b   1.000
_cell.length_c   1.000
_cell.angle_alpha   90.00
_cell.angle_beta   90.00
_cell.angle_gamma   90.00
#
_symmetry.space_group_name_H-M   'P 1'
#
loop_
_entity.id
_entity.type
_entity.pdbx_description
1 polymer ?
#
loop_
_entity_poly.entity_id
_entity_poly.type
_entity_poly.pdbx_seq_one_letter_code
_entity_poly.pdbx_strand_id
1 'polypeptide(L)'
;MRFGIYLPPKAENGKCPVLYWLSGLTCTEQNFITKSAGQQVAAEHGIIIVVPDTSPRGCCIEGEDDSWDFGTGAGFYVDATEEPWKRNYRMYSYITDELPRLISASFPVIPEKMSIFGHSMGGHGALICALKNPGKYKTVSAFSPICNPMQCPWGQKAFIGYLGSDQSKWESYDATCLAAAYSGPTLDILIDQGKDDQFLAAGQLLPDNLIAACTEKKIPVVFRLQQGYDHSYFFISTFIGDHIKHHAKYLNA
;
A
#
# COMPACT_ATOMS: atom_id res chain seq x y z
N MET A 1 10.44 12.22 7.04
CA MET A 1 10.52 10.82 6.56
C MET A 1 11.36 10.76 5.29
N ARG A 2 11.94 9.59 5.00
CA ARG A 2 12.66 9.36 3.74
C ARG A 2 11.72 8.76 2.70
N PHE A 3 12.01 8.99 1.43
CA PHE A 3 11.40 8.29 0.31
C PHE A 3 12.40 8.14 -0.83
N GLY A 4 12.21 7.12 -1.66
CA GLY A 4 12.89 6.99 -2.94
C GLY A 4 11.98 7.44 -4.07
N ILE A 5 12.57 7.93 -5.15
CA ILE A 5 11.84 8.26 -6.36
C ILE A 5 12.62 7.76 -7.58
N TYR A 6 11.91 7.11 -8.49
CA TYR A 6 12.42 6.76 -9.81
C TYR A 6 11.80 7.69 -10.86
N LEU A 7 12.64 8.36 -11.61
CA LEU A 7 12.26 9.23 -12.72
C LEU A 7 12.57 8.50 -14.04
N PRO A 8 11.56 8.16 -14.86
CA PRO A 8 11.80 7.55 -16.17
C PRO A 8 12.43 8.57 -17.13
N PRO A 9 13.11 8.13 -18.21
CA PRO A 9 13.71 9.05 -19.20
C PRO A 9 12.71 10.07 -19.77
N LYS A 10 11.44 9.71 -19.87
CA LYS A 10 10.37 10.63 -20.31
C LYS A 10 10.24 11.87 -19.42
N ALA A 11 10.58 11.75 -18.13
CA ALA A 11 10.50 12.85 -17.16
C ALA A 11 11.51 13.99 -17.43
N GLU A 12 12.55 13.76 -18.24
CA GLU A 12 13.48 14.80 -18.68
C GLU A 12 12.84 15.82 -19.62
N ASN A 13 11.82 15.41 -20.37
CA ASN A 13 11.20 16.21 -21.41
C ASN A 13 9.72 16.53 -21.17
N GLY A 14 9.17 16.16 -20.02
CA GLY A 14 7.76 16.41 -19.72
C GLY A 14 7.28 15.81 -18.41
N LYS A 15 6.02 16.06 -18.12
CA LYS A 15 5.38 15.50 -16.92
C LYS A 15 4.95 14.06 -17.15
N CYS A 16 5.02 13.26 -16.09
CA CYS A 16 4.66 11.84 -16.08
C CYS A 16 3.61 11.55 -15.01
N PRO A 17 2.78 10.50 -15.22
CA PRO A 17 1.94 9.97 -14.15
C PRO A 17 2.80 9.36 -13.04
N VAL A 18 2.22 9.23 -11.85
CA VAL A 18 2.93 8.75 -10.66
C VAL A 18 2.25 7.50 -10.07
N LEU A 19 3.08 6.55 -9.67
CA LEU A 19 2.67 5.31 -9.01
C LEU A 19 3.37 5.23 -7.65
N TYR A 20 2.57 5.21 -6.57
CA TYR A 20 3.07 5.10 -5.20
C TYR A 20 3.17 3.65 -4.78
N TRP A 21 4.36 3.21 -4.36
CA TRP A 21 4.57 1.91 -3.75
C TRP A 21 4.58 1.99 -2.24
N LEU A 22 3.83 1.14 -1.56
CA LEU A 22 3.83 0.98 -0.12
C LEU A 22 4.45 -0.36 0.27
N SER A 23 5.53 -0.31 1.05
CA SER A 23 6.25 -1.51 1.50
C SER A 23 5.59 -2.18 2.70
N GLY A 24 5.93 -3.45 2.91
CA GLY A 24 5.48 -4.25 4.04
C GLY A 24 6.26 -4.00 5.33
N LEU A 25 5.94 -4.76 6.36
CA LEU A 25 6.58 -4.71 7.68
C LEU A 25 8.10 -4.77 7.58
N THR A 26 8.78 -4.01 8.42
CA THR A 26 10.23 -3.91 8.56
C THR A 26 10.99 -3.25 7.41
N CYS A 27 10.34 -3.04 6.28
CA CYS A 27 10.97 -2.43 5.12
C CYS A 27 11.23 -0.94 5.31
N THR A 28 12.18 -0.44 4.52
CA THR A 28 12.39 0.98 4.24
C THR A 28 12.10 1.26 2.76
N GLU A 29 12.33 2.48 2.31
CA GLU A 29 12.29 2.84 0.88
C GLU A 29 13.27 2.01 0.03
N GLN A 30 14.32 1.46 0.63
CA GLN A 30 15.38 0.74 -0.09
C GLN A 30 14.98 -0.66 -0.56
N ASN A 31 14.09 -1.35 0.14
CA ASN A 31 13.75 -2.73 -0.20
C ASN A 31 13.17 -2.84 -1.62
N PHE A 32 12.19 -2.01 -1.96
CA PHE A 32 11.63 -1.99 -3.30
C PHE A 32 12.64 -1.52 -4.36
N ILE A 33 13.36 -0.44 -4.08
CA ILE A 33 14.31 0.16 -5.01
C ILE A 33 15.36 -0.86 -5.46
N THR A 34 15.87 -1.66 -4.51
CA THR A 34 16.97 -2.59 -4.75
C THR A 34 16.54 -3.98 -5.22
N LYS A 35 15.28 -4.39 -4.94
CA LYS A 35 14.87 -5.79 -5.10
C LYS A 35 13.71 -6.01 -6.07
N SER A 36 12.96 -4.97 -6.46
CA SER A 36 11.72 -5.16 -7.23
C SER A 36 11.92 -5.37 -8.73
N ALA A 37 13.00 -4.82 -9.30
CA ALA A 37 13.21 -4.72 -10.75
C ALA A 37 12.10 -3.94 -11.51
N GLY A 38 11.30 -3.14 -10.80
CA GLY A 38 10.17 -2.40 -11.40
C GLY A 38 10.57 -1.22 -12.30
N GLN A 39 11.79 -0.71 -12.16
CA GLN A 39 12.25 0.49 -12.85
C GLN A 39 12.24 0.34 -14.38
N GLN A 40 12.62 -0.84 -14.90
CA GLN A 40 12.62 -1.07 -16.34
C GLN A 40 11.21 -0.93 -16.94
N VAL A 41 10.22 -1.59 -16.36
CA VAL A 41 8.85 -1.53 -16.88
C VAL A 41 8.24 -0.14 -16.67
N ALA A 42 8.60 0.54 -15.58
CA ALA A 42 8.19 1.94 -15.35
C ALA A 42 8.79 2.89 -16.41
N ALA A 43 10.04 2.66 -16.85
CA ALA A 43 10.67 3.39 -17.95
C ALA A 43 9.90 3.21 -19.27
N GLU A 44 9.56 1.96 -19.61
CA GLU A 44 8.83 1.62 -20.84
C GLU A 44 7.47 2.34 -20.93
N HIS A 45 6.81 2.55 -19.79
CA HIS A 45 5.51 3.19 -19.70
C HIS A 45 5.55 4.67 -19.32
N GLY A 46 6.73 5.23 -19.06
CA GLY A 46 6.90 6.62 -18.68
C GLY A 46 6.26 6.98 -17.33
N ILE A 47 6.36 6.10 -16.34
CA ILE A 47 5.74 6.24 -15.02
C ILE A 47 6.80 6.55 -13.97
N ILE A 48 6.56 7.58 -13.16
CA ILE A 48 7.34 7.87 -11.97
C ILE A 48 6.91 6.92 -10.85
N ILE A 49 7.86 6.30 -10.14
CA ILE A 49 7.56 5.49 -8.95
C ILE A 49 8.07 6.24 -7.71
N VAL A 50 7.21 6.37 -6.71
CA VAL A 50 7.54 6.95 -5.40
C VAL A 50 7.40 5.89 -4.32
N VAL A 51 8.44 5.73 -3.51
CA VAL A 51 8.54 4.68 -2.49
C VAL A 51 8.84 5.32 -1.14
N PRO A 52 7.84 5.58 -0.28
CA PRO A 52 8.07 6.07 1.08
C PRO A 52 8.59 4.99 2.01
N ASP A 53 9.19 5.42 3.12
CA ASP A 53 9.46 4.56 4.28
C ASP A 53 8.14 4.07 4.90
N THR A 54 8.20 3.04 5.73
CA THR A 54 7.03 2.36 6.32
C THR A 54 6.61 2.89 7.68
N SER A 55 7.40 3.78 8.27
CA SER A 55 7.07 4.52 9.49
C SER A 55 7.93 5.78 9.59
N PRO A 56 7.58 6.74 10.46
CA PRO A 56 8.55 7.69 10.94
C PRO A 56 9.70 6.94 11.63
N ARG A 57 10.87 7.60 11.75
CA ARG A 57 12.05 7.02 12.42
C ARG A 57 12.71 8.05 13.29
N GLY A 58 13.29 7.59 14.41
CA GLY A 58 13.99 8.45 15.34
C GLY A 58 13.06 9.38 16.10
N CYS A 59 11.84 8.95 16.37
CA CYS A 59 10.88 9.73 17.17
C CYS A 59 11.21 9.69 18.66
N CYS A 60 12.07 8.76 19.09
CA CYS A 60 12.45 8.55 20.49
C CYS A 60 11.23 8.25 21.39
N ILE A 61 10.29 7.49 20.87
CA ILE A 61 9.13 6.99 21.62
C ILE A 61 9.56 5.71 22.34
N GLU A 62 9.32 5.63 23.64
CA GLU A 62 9.59 4.42 24.42
C GLU A 62 8.82 3.24 23.82
N GLY A 63 9.53 2.14 23.56
CA GLY A 63 8.96 0.92 22.97
C GLY A 63 8.81 0.91 21.44
N GLU A 64 9.21 1.99 20.73
CA GLU A 64 9.05 2.03 19.27
C GLU A 64 9.90 1.00 18.51
N ASP A 65 10.96 0.50 19.11
CA ASP A 65 11.88 -0.49 18.54
C ASP A 65 11.76 -1.88 19.18
N ASP A 66 10.80 -2.12 20.08
CA ASP A 66 10.70 -3.36 20.84
C ASP A 66 10.18 -4.53 20.01
N SER A 67 9.49 -4.27 18.92
CA SER A 67 8.79 -5.30 18.13
C SER A 67 8.87 -4.99 16.62
N TRP A 68 9.12 -6.02 15.81
CA TRP A 68 9.22 -5.88 14.36
C TRP A 68 7.86 -5.62 13.68
N ASP A 69 6.75 -5.91 14.34
CA ASP A 69 5.39 -5.78 13.83
C ASP A 69 4.59 -4.63 14.46
N PHE A 70 5.27 -3.73 15.20
CA PHE A 70 4.68 -2.54 15.79
C PHE A 70 5.75 -1.47 16.01
N GLY A 71 5.43 -0.19 15.84
CA GLY A 71 6.40 0.90 15.97
C GLY A 71 7.24 1.08 14.70
N THR A 72 8.56 1.15 14.86
CA THR A 72 9.50 1.38 13.75
C THR A 72 9.35 0.31 12.66
N GLY A 73 9.14 0.76 11.42
CA GLY A 73 8.93 -0.13 10.27
C GLY A 73 7.54 -0.77 10.21
N ALA A 74 6.59 -0.34 11.04
CA ALA A 74 5.28 -0.96 11.19
C ALA A 74 4.16 0.07 11.44
N GLY A 75 4.12 1.15 10.66
CA GLY A 75 3.15 2.24 10.83
C GLY A 75 1.73 1.92 10.33
N PHE A 76 1.51 0.78 9.69
CA PHE A 76 0.22 0.27 9.21
C PHE A 76 -0.60 1.27 8.38
N TYR A 77 0.02 2.35 7.92
CA TYR A 77 -0.61 3.38 7.09
C TYR A 77 -1.88 3.96 7.71
N VAL A 78 -1.90 4.09 9.02
CA VAL A 78 -2.96 4.73 9.81
C VAL A 78 -2.47 6.05 10.40
N ASP A 79 -3.41 6.90 10.79
CA ASP A 79 -3.13 8.05 11.64
C ASP A 79 -3.42 7.66 13.09
N ALA A 80 -2.39 7.52 13.89
CA ALA A 80 -2.54 7.16 15.29
C ALA A 80 -3.33 8.23 16.06
N THR A 81 -4.19 7.77 16.96
CA THR A 81 -4.98 8.62 17.87
C THR A 81 -4.52 8.51 19.32
N GLU A 82 -3.78 7.45 19.62
CA GLU A 82 -3.36 7.15 21.00
C GLU A 82 -1.97 7.68 21.29
N GLU A 83 -1.77 8.17 22.52
CA GLU A 83 -0.44 8.52 23.03
C GLU A 83 0.39 7.25 23.27
N PRO A 84 1.70 7.31 23.04
CA PRO A 84 2.50 8.46 22.59
C PRO A 84 2.60 8.57 21.05
N TRP A 85 1.87 7.77 20.29
CA TRP A 85 2.01 7.58 18.85
C TRP A 85 1.41 8.72 18.01
N LYS A 86 0.31 9.32 18.47
CA LYS A 86 -0.52 10.25 17.67
C LYS A 86 0.23 11.45 17.09
N ARG A 87 1.33 11.84 17.72
CA ARG A 87 2.11 13.00 17.27
C ARG A 87 2.88 12.74 15.97
N ASN A 88 3.47 11.57 15.84
CA ASN A 88 4.42 11.25 14.78
C ASN A 88 3.94 10.14 13.83
N TYR A 89 3.17 9.18 14.33
CA TYR A 89 2.68 8.04 13.54
C TYR A 89 1.39 8.38 12.80
N ARG A 90 1.53 9.17 11.74
CA ARG A 90 0.43 9.67 10.91
C ARG A 90 0.64 9.28 9.45
N MET A 91 0.85 7.99 9.23
CA MET A 91 1.22 7.46 7.93
C MET A 91 0.12 7.64 6.88
N TYR A 92 -1.15 7.57 7.24
CA TYR A 92 -2.25 7.77 6.31
C TYR A 92 -2.23 9.20 5.74
N SER A 93 -2.19 10.21 6.60
CA SER A 93 -2.09 11.62 6.17
C SER A 93 -0.82 11.89 5.38
N TYR A 94 0.30 11.28 5.77
CA TYR A 94 1.55 11.41 5.04
C TYR A 94 1.43 10.89 3.59
N ILE A 95 0.89 9.67 3.40
CA ILE A 95 0.75 9.04 2.08
C ILE A 95 -0.31 9.73 1.22
N THR A 96 -1.42 10.16 1.82
CA THR A 96 -2.55 10.66 1.03
C THR A 96 -2.52 12.16 0.81
N ASP A 97 -1.76 12.93 1.57
CA ASP A 97 -1.73 14.40 1.48
C ASP A 97 -0.31 14.98 1.41
N GLU A 98 0.52 14.78 2.44
CA GLU A 98 1.82 15.46 2.54
C GLU A 98 2.77 15.04 1.41
N LEU A 99 2.97 13.74 1.21
CA LEU A 99 3.89 13.23 0.19
C LEU A 99 3.43 13.59 -1.23
N PRO A 100 2.16 13.40 -1.65
CA PRO A 100 1.71 13.83 -2.97
C PRO A 100 1.87 15.32 -3.24
N ARG A 101 1.65 16.19 -2.25
CA ARG A 101 1.89 17.63 -2.39
C ARG A 101 3.37 17.94 -2.60
N LEU A 102 4.25 17.32 -1.81
CA LEU A 102 5.70 17.46 -1.96
C LEU A 102 6.17 16.98 -3.34
N ILE A 103 5.72 15.81 -3.79
CA ILE A 103 6.07 15.25 -5.09
C ILE A 103 5.59 16.16 -6.23
N SER A 104 4.36 16.67 -6.16
CA SER A 104 3.79 17.56 -7.18
C SER A 104 4.51 18.91 -7.24
N ALA A 105 5.03 19.41 -6.12
CA ALA A 105 5.76 20.67 -6.06
C ALA A 105 7.21 20.56 -6.55
N SER A 106 7.82 19.36 -6.46
CA SER A 106 9.27 19.19 -6.64
C SER A 106 9.67 18.37 -7.87
N PHE A 107 8.74 17.62 -8.47
CA PHE A 107 9.04 16.70 -9.57
C PHE A 107 8.06 16.86 -10.74
N PRO A 108 8.44 16.45 -11.96
CA PRO A 108 7.62 16.62 -13.16
C PRO A 108 6.47 15.58 -13.22
N VAL A 109 5.53 15.66 -12.29
CA VAL A 109 4.36 14.77 -12.21
C VAL A 109 3.11 15.44 -12.77
N ILE A 110 2.16 14.59 -13.20
CA ILE A 110 0.78 14.97 -13.54
C ILE A 110 -0.05 14.63 -12.28
N PRO A 111 -0.43 15.63 -11.44
CA PRO A 111 -0.98 15.36 -10.11
C PRO A 111 -2.27 14.54 -10.10
N GLU A 112 -3.11 14.70 -11.13
CA GLU A 112 -4.37 13.98 -11.28
C GLU A 112 -4.23 12.56 -11.85
N LYS A 113 -3.02 12.20 -12.33
CA LYS A 113 -2.71 10.87 -12.85
C LYS A 113 -1.85 10.11 -11.84
N MET A 114 -2.48 9.64 -10.76
CA MET A 114 -1.81 8.83 -9.74
C MET A 114 -2.52 7.50 -9.51
N SER A 115 -1.76 6.49 -9.14
CA SER A 115 -2.21 5.18 -8.68
C SER A 115 -1.35 4.72 -7.51
N ILE A 116 -1.76 3.64 -6.85
CA ILE A 116 -1.11 3.15 -5.65
C ILE A 116 -1.07 1.62 -5.64
N PHE A 117 0.03 1.07 -5.16
CA PHE A 117 0.18 -0.37 -4.99
C PHE A 117 1.10 -0.69 -3.81
N GLY A 118 1.13 -1.94 -3.36
CA GLY A 118 1.96 -2.28 -2.22
C GLY A 118 2.00 -3.77 -1.90
N HIS A 119 2.79 -4.12 -0.90
CA HIS A 119 3.01 -5.49 -0.47
C HIS A 119 2.67 -5.65 1.01
N SER A 120 1.95 -6.73 1.37
CA SER A 120 1.71 -7.11 2.77
C SER A 120 0.98 -5.99 3.55
N MET A 121 1.58 -5.45 4.61
CA MET A 121 1.13 -4.24 5.30
C MET A 121 0.95 -3.06 4.32
N GLY A 122 1.84 -2.91 3.34
CA GLY A 122 1.71 -1.89 2.30
C GLY A 122 0.60 -2.18 1.29
N GLY A 123 0.29 -3.44 1.03
CA GLY A 123 -0.89 -3.84 0.25
C GLY A 123 -2.18 -3.43 0.95
N HIS A 124 -2.27 -3.66 2.27
CA HIS A 124 -3.32 -3.08 3.11
C HIS A 124 -3.38 -1.56 2.96
N GLY A 125 -2.24 -0.88 3.10
CA GLY A 125 -2.16 0.57 2.96
C GLY A 125 -2.66 1.08 1.61
N ALA A 126 -2.25 0.43 0.51
CA ALA A 126 -2.69 0.78 -0.84
C ALA A 126 -4.21 0.64 -1.01
N LEU A 127 -4.77 -0.46 -0.55
CA LEU A 127 -6.21 -0.73 -0.61
C LEU A 127 -7.01 0.30 0.19
N ILE A 128 -6.64 0.57 1.44
CA ILE A 128 -7.37 1.55 2.25
C ILE A 128 -7.24 2.98 1.70
N CYS A 129 -6.06 3.37 1.19
CA CYS A 129 -5.89 4.69 0.58
C CYS A 129 -6.81 4.87 -0.64
N ALA A 130 -6.92 3.85 -1.50
CA ALA A 130 -7.78 3.91 -2.67
C ALA A 130 -9.27 3.89 -2.32
N LEU A 131 -9.69 3.00 -1.42
CA LEU A 131 -11.10 2.86 -1.04
C LEU A 131 -11.63 4.05 -0.22
N LYS A 132 -10.79 4.66 0.63
CA LYS A 132 -11.16 5.87 1.40
C LYS A 132 -11.17 7.15 0.59
N ASN A 133 -10.53 7.18 -0.57
CA ASN A 133 -10.44 8.37 -1.43
C ASN A 133 -10.97 8.08 -2.83
N PRO A 134 -12.29 7.87 -3.00
CA PRO A 134 -12.90 7.55 -4.28
C PRO A 134 -12.52 8.55 -5.37
N GLY A 135 -12.03 8.04 -6.51
CA GLY A 135 -11.63 8.86 -7.66
C GLY A 135 -10.23 9.50 -7.59
N LYS A 136 -9.56 9.46 -6.43
CA LYS A 136 -8.21 10.01 -6.29
C LYS A 136 -7.15 9.15 -6.99
N TYR A 137 -7.20 7.85 -6.80
CA TYR A 137 -6.32 6.90 -7.45
C TYR A 137 -7.03 6.26 -8.63
N LYS A 138 -6.37 6.18 -9.78
CA LYS A 138 -6.96 5.62 -11.01
C LYS A 138 -7.20 4.13 -10.90
N THR A 139 -6.35 3.42 -10.18
CA THR A 139 -6.44 1.99 -9.92
C THR A 139 -5.59 1.63 -8.70
N VAL A 140 -5.77 0.43 -8.16
CA VAL A 140 -5.00 -0.09 -7.04
C VAL A 140 -4.59 -1.53 -7.30
N SER A 141 -3.39 -1.91 -6.86
CA SER A 141 -3.00 -3.32 -6.85
C SER A 141 -2.21 -3.69 -5.61
N ALA A 142 -2.15 -4.98 -5.29
CA ALA A 142 -1.48 -5.45 -4.09
C ALA A 142 -0.86 -6.83 -4.26
N PHE A 143 0.30 -7.02 -3.62
CA PHE A 143 0.95 -8.30 -3.45
C PHE A 143 0.71 -8.80 -2.02
N SER A 144 0.12 -9.98 -1.87
CA SER A 144 -0.11 -10.63 -0.55
C SER A 144 -0.58 -9.66 0.54
N PRO A 145 -1.65 -8.86 0.30
CA PRO A 145 -2.07 -7.82 1.23
C PRO A 145 -2.68 -8.37 2.51
N ILE A 146 -2.54 -7.62 3.61
CA ILE A 146 -3.37 -7.82 4.81
C ILE A 146 -4.75 -7.24 4.50
N CYS A 147 -5.71 -8.10 4.14
CA CYS A 147 -7.00 -7.67 3.60
C CYS A 147 -8.04 -7.29 4.65
N ASN A 148 -7.93 -7.86 5.86
CA ASN A 148 -8.91 -7.65 6.93
C ASN A 148 -8.19 -7.54 8.29
N PRO A 149 -7.46 -6.44 8.54
CA PRO A 149 -6.64 -6.28 9.74
C PRO A 149 -7.42 -6.39 11.05
N MET A 150 -8.69 -6.03 11.08
CA MET A 150 -9.53 -6.21 12.27
C MET A 150 -9.68 -7.67 12.70
N GLN A 151 -9.49 -8.63 11.79
CA GLN A 151 -9.68 -10.07 12.01
C GLN A 151 -8.38 -10.86 12.07
N CYS A 152 -7.23 -10.21 12.01
CA CYS A 152 -5.94 -10.90 12.09
C CYS A 152 -5.06 -10.37 13.22
N PRO A 153 -4.16 -11.20 13.78
CA PRO A 153 -3.33 -10.81 14.93
C PRO A 153 -2.48 -9.56 14.71
N TRP A 154 -1.85 -9.41 13.55
CA TRP A 154 -1.05 -8.21 13.24
C TRP A 154 -1.88 -6.94 13.25
N GLY A 155 -3.03 -6.96 12.58
CA GLY A 155 -3.90 -5.80 12.51
C GLY A 155 -4.48 -5.43 13.85
N GLN A 156 -4.92 -6.41 14.65
CA GLN A 156 -5.45 -6.16 15.98
C GLN A 156 -4.40 -5.53 16.90
N LYS A 157 -3.16 -6.06 16.90
CA LYS A 157 -2.04 -5.47 17.66
C LYS A 157 -1.79 -4.01 17.26
N ALA A 158 -1.69 -3.74 15.97
CA ALA A 158 -1.44 -2.40 15.47
C ALA A 158 -2.59 -1.44 15.80
N PHE A 159 -3.83 -1.86 15.59
CA PHE A 159 -4.99 -1.00 15.80
C PHE A 159 -5.25 -0.71 17.27
N ILE A 160 -5.06 -1.69 18.16
CA ILE A 160 -5.11 -1.45 19.61
C ILE A 160 -4.08 -0.40 19.99
N GLY A 161 -2.84 -0.53 19.53
CA GLY A 161 -1.76 0.37 19.89
C GLY A 161 -1.91 1.78 19.29
N TYR A 162 -2.31 1.90 18.04
CA TYR A 162 -2.41 3.20 17.35
C TYR A 162 -3.76 3.87 17.49
N LEU A 163 -4.87 3.11 17.53
CA LEU A 163 -6.25 3.64 17.45
C LEU A 163 -7.05 3.41 18.74
N GLY A 164 -6.49 2.65 19.71
CA GLY A 164 -7.17 2.29 20.94
C GLY A 164 -8.13 1.12 20.79
N SER A 165 -8.85 0.80 21.87
CA SER A 165 -9.70 -0.40 21.95
C SER A 165 -11.09 -0.24 21.30
N ASP A 166 -11.46 0.95 20.88
CA ASP A 166 -12.73 1.20 20.19
C ASP A 166 -12.69 0.71 18.74
N GLN A 167 -13.21 -0.49 18.51
CA GLN A 167 -13.17 -1.14 17.20
C GLN A 167 -13.96 -0.38 16.12
N SER A 168 -14.88 0.49 16.48
CA SER A 168 -15.60 1.33 15.50
C SER A 168 -14.66 2.27 14.73
N LYS A 169 -13.54 2.65 15.34
CA LYS A 169 -12.49 3.46 14.71
C LYS A 169 -11.64 2.66 13.72
N TRP A 170 -11.60 1.34 13.86
CA TRP A 170 -10.76 0.46 13.04
C TRP A 170 -11.34 0.23 11.64
N GLU A 171 -12.68 0.23 11.52
CA GLU A 171 -13.38 0.01 10.25
C GLU A 171 -12.91 0.93 9.14
N SER A 172 -12.58 2.18 9.49
CA SER A 172 -12.09 3.19 8.55
C SER A 172 -10.67 2.91 8.02
N TYR A 173 -9.97 1.91 8.57
CA TYR A 173 -8.65 1.46 8.15
C TYR A 173 -8.61 -0.03 7.79
N ASP A 174 -9.77 -0.64 7.55
CA ASP A 174 -9.90 -2.04 7.15
C ASP A 174 -10.43 -2.15 5.72
N ALA A 175 -9.64 -2.76 4.82
CA ALA A 175 -9.99 -2.81 3.41
C ALA A 175 -11.28 -3.59 3.14
N THR A 176 -11.56 -4.65 3.92
CA THR A 176 -12.80 -5.44 3.79
C THR A 176 -14.01 -4.62 4.19
N CYS A 177 -13.94 -3.90 5.33
CA CYS A 177 -15.01 -2.99 5.77
C CYS A 177 -15.23 -1.84 4.77
N LEU A 178 -14.14 -1.24 4.28
CA LEU A 178 -14.21 -0.16 3.30
C LEU A 178 -14.80 -0.63 1.96
N ALA A 179 -14.43 -1.82 1.48
CA ALA A 179 -15.02 -2.39 0.27
C ALA A 179 -16.52 -2.64 0.45
N ALA A 180 -16.95 -3.16 1.60
CA ALA A 180 -18.36 -3.37 1.93
C ALA A 180 -19.18 -2.07 1.97
N ALA A 181 -18.57 -0.94 2.29
CA ALA A 181 -19.19 0.39 2.35
C ALA A 181 -18.95 1.23 1.08
N TYR A 182 -18.18 0.74 0.11
CA TYR A 182 -17.76 1.53 -1.05
C TYR A 182 -18.93 1.93 -1.95
N SER A 183 -18.98 3.20 -2.32
CA SER A 183 -19.99 3.79 -3.22
C SER A 183 -19.37 4.76 -4.24
N GLY A 184 -18.06 4.72 -4.41
CA GLY A 184 -17.34 5.58 -5.34
C GLY A 184 -17.40 5.09 -6.80
N PRO A 185 -16.66 5.77 -7.71
CA PRO A 185 -16.53 5.33 -9.09
C PRO A 185 -15.86 3.95 -9.16
N THR A 186 -16.02 3.28 -10.30
CA THR A 186 -15.38 1.96 -10.53
C THR A 186 -13.89 2.03 -10.24
N LEU A 187 -13.42 1.11 -9.40
CA LEU A 187 -12.02 0.96 -9.02
C LEU A 187 -11.58 -0.47 -9.37
N ASP A 188 -10.71 -0.60 -10.36
CA ASP A 188 -10.16 -1.90 -10.74
C ASP A 188 -9.03 -2.31 -9.78
N ILE A 189 -9.17 -3.48 -9.17
CA ILE A 189 -8.25 -4.01 -8.18
C ILE A 189 -7.55 -5.25 -8.75
N LEU A 190 -6.20 -5.28 -8.69
CA LEU A 190 -5.41 -6.47 -8.99
C LEU A 190 -4.70 -6.95 -7.72
N ILE A 191 -4.86 -8.23 -7.39
CA ILE A 191 -4.18 -8.86 -6.25
C ILE A 191 -3.46 -10.12 -6.72
N ASP A 192 -2.16 -10.19 -6.44
CA ASP A 192 -1.38 -11.42 -6.49
C ASP A 192 -1.11 -11.97 -5.09
N GLN A 193 -1.26 -13.27 -4.92
CA GLN A 193 -1.02 -13.99 -3.66
C GLN A 193 -0.15 -15.21 -3.93
N GLY A 194 0.97 -15.34 -3.22
CA GLY A 194 1.75 -16.56 -3.23
C GLY A 194 0.98 -17.69 -2.53
N LYS A 195 0.91 -18.86 -3.16
CA LYS A 195 0.20 -20.02 -2.56
C LYS A 195 0.94 -20.59 -1.38
N ASP A 196 2.29 -20.54 -1.41
CA ASP A 196 3.16 -21.09 -0.38
C ASP A 196 3.55 -20.04 0.67
N ASP A 197 2.81 -18.95 0.73
CA ASP A 197 2.99 -17.86 1.69
C ASP A 197 2.64 -18.33 3.12
N GLN A 198 3.63 -18.33 4.02
CA GLN A 198 3.45 -18.72 5.41
C GLN A 198 2.45 -17.85 6.17
N PHE A 199 2.32 -16.58 5.80
CA PHE A 199 1.41 -15.64 6.45
C PHE A 199 -0.03 -15.81 5.97
N LEU A 200 -0.22 -16.32 4.75
CA LEU A 200 -1.53 -16.78 4.29
C LEU A 200 -1.98 -17.98 5.12
N ALA A 201 -1.10 -18.98 5.27
CA ALA A 201 -1.38 -20.17 6.07
C ALA A 201 -1.61 -19.85 7.57
N ALA A 202 -0.93 -18.82 8.10
CA ALA A 202 -1.09 -18.34 9.47
C ALA A 202 -2.33 -17.46 9.71
N GLY A 203 -3.16 -17.21 8.69
CA GLY A 203 -4.37 -16.40 8.82
C GLY A 203 -4.13 -14.91 9.04
N GLN A 204 -2.97 -14.38 8.60
CA GLN A 204 -2.68 -12.95 8.71
C GLN A 204 -3.22 -12.13 7.53
N LEU A 205 -3.47 -12.74 6.36
CA LEU A 205 -3.77 -11.99 5.13
C LEU A 205 -5.26 -11.93 4.78
N LEU A 206 -6.00 -13.01 4.97
CA LEU A 206 -7.47 -13.09 4.84
C LEU A 206 -8.03 -12.55 3.49
N PRO A 207 -7.48 -12.93 2.32
CA PRO A 207 -7.93 -12.38 1.03
C PRO A 207 -9.39 -12.70 0.70
N ASP A 208 -9.90 -13.85 1.14
CA ASP A 208 -11.26 -14.29 0.85
C ASP A 208 -12.31 -13.32 1.40
N ASN A 209 -12.04 -12.69 2.56
CA ASN A 209 -12.94 -11.71 3.15
C ASN A 209 -13.08 -10.47 2.26
N LEU A 210 -11.96 -9.97 1.73
CA LEU A 210 -11.98 -8.82 0.81
C LEU A 210 -12.65 -9.18 -0.52
N ILE A 211 -12.35 -10.36 -1.08
CA ILE A 211 -12.95 -10.83 -2.34
C ILE A 211 -14.47 -10.93 -2.20
N ALA A 212 -14.96 -11.47 -1.07
CA ALA A 212 -16.39 -11.56 -0.79
C ALA A 212 -17.05 -10.17 -0.74
N ALA A 213 -16.44 -9.21 -0.03
CA ALA A 213 -16.94 -7.84 0.06
C ALA A 213 -16.94 -7.13 -1.31
N CYS A 214 -15.87 -7.28 -2.10
CA CYS A 214 -15.78 -6.74 -3.46
C CYS A 214 -16.86 -7.34 -4.38
N THR A 215 -17.08 -8.65 -4.30
CA THR A 215 -18.08 -9.36 -5.11
C THR A 215 -19.49 -8.86 -4.80
N GLU A 216 -19.84 -8.73 -3.53
CA GLU A 216 -21.14 -8.21 -3.08
C GLU A 216 -21.38 -6.78 -3.60
N LYS A 217 -20.37 -5.94 -3.56
CA LYS A 217 -20.44 -4.54 -4.01
C LYS A 217 -20.18 -4.35 -5.51
N LYS A 218 -19.92 -5.43 -6.24
CA LYS A 218 -19.58 -5.41 -7.68
C LYS A 218 -18.35 -4.53 -7.98
N ILE A 219 -17.39 -4.49 -7.06
CA ILE A 219 -16.09 -3.87 -7.29
C ILE A 219 -15.24 -4.86 -8.10
N PRO A 220 -14.74 -4.48 -9.28
CA PRO A 220 -13.90 -5.36 -10.08
C PRO A 220 -12.62 -5.74 -9.32
N VAL A 221 -12.42 -7.03 -9.08
CA VAL A 221 -11.20 -7.55 -8.47
C VAL A 221 -10.69 -8.75 -9.27
N VAL A 222 -9.43 -8.69 -9.68
CA VAL A 222 -8.70 -9.81 -10.25
C VAL A 222 -7.79 -10.35 -9.16
N PHE A 223 -8.05 -11.56 -8.71
CA PHE A 223 -7.22 -12.27 -7.73
C PHE A 223 -6.49 -13.41 -8.42
N ARG A 224 -5.16 -13.43 -8.32
CA ARG A 224 -4.31 -14.46 -8.91
C ARG A 224 -3.52 -15.18 -7.82
N LEU A 225 -3.72 -16.50 -7.72
CA LEU A 225 -2.99 -17.36 -6.78
C LEU A 225 -1.78 -17.95 -7.51
N GLN A 226 -0.57 -17.57 -7.10
CA GLN A 226 0.68 -17.93 -7.75
C GLN A 226 1.30 -19.17 -7.08
N GLN A 227 1.35 -20.27 -7.81
CA GLN A 227 1.91 -21.55 -7.34
C GLN A 227 3.42 -21.45 -7.15
N GLY A 228 3.96 -22.01 -6.06
CA GLY A 228 5.40 -22.05 -5.79
C GLY A 228 6.00 -20.74 -5.31
N TYR A 229 5.18 -19.73 -5.02
CA TYR A 229 5.64 -18.45 -4.50
C TYR A 229 5.22 -18.25 -3.05
N ASP A 230 6.15 -17.69 -2.30
CA ASP A 230 6.01 -17.31 -0.90
C ASP A 230 5.70 -15.80 -0.74
N HIS A 231 6.08 -15.21 0.41
CA HIS A 231 5.88 -13.79 0.75
C HIS A 231 7.06 -12.89 0.35
N SER A 232 8.07 -13.42 -0.33
CA SER A 232 9.37 -12.74 -0.54
C SER A 232 9.40 -11.83 -1.76
N TYR A 233 10.52 -11.11 -1.92
CA TYR A 233 10.77 -10.28 -3.09
C TYR A 233 11.00 -11.08 -4.39
N PHE A 234 11.30 -12.38 -4.33
CA PHE A 234 11.28 -13.22 -5.52
C PHE A 234 9.90 -13.29 -6.15
N PHE A 235 8.85 -13.37 -5.31
CA PHE A 235 7.47 -13.28 -5.75
C PHE A 235 7.17 -11.90 -6.36
N ILE A 236 7.48 -10.81 -5.65
CA ILE A 236 7.23 -9.45 -6.11
C ILE A 236 7.93 -9.19 -7.44
N SER A 237 9.24 -9.47 -7.54
CA SER A 237 10.03 -9.19 -8.73
C SER A 237 9.57 -9.97 -9.97
N THR A 238 9.00 -11.15 -9.77
CA THR A 238 8.44 -11.95 -10.88
C THR A 238 7.21 -11.29 -11.50
N PHE A 239 6.33 -10.71 -10.69
CA PHE A 239 5.04 -10.19 -11.16
C PHE A 239 4.93 -8.66 -11.17
N ILE A 240 5.96 -7.93 -10.76
CA ILE A 240 5.93 -6.46 -10.67
C ILE A 240 5.61 -5.82 -12.03
N GLY A 241 6.11 -6.41 -13.11
CA GLY A 241 5.85 -5.93 -14.47
C GLY A 241 4.36 -5.97 -14.83
N ASP A 242 3.65 -7.01 -14.41
CA ASP A 242 2.19 -7.13 -14.65
C ASP A 242 1.42 -6.05 -13.89
N HIS A 243 1.82 -5.78 -12.64
CA HIS A 243 1.20 -4.73 -11.84
C HIS A 243 1.45 -3.34 -12.44
N ILE A 244 2.67 -3.02 -12.85
CA ILE A 244 2.96 -1.73 -13.50
C ILE A 244 2.19 -1.59 -14.81
N LYS A 245 2.08 -2.64 -15.62
CA LYS A 245 1.27 -2.65 -16.85
C LYS A 245 -0.23 -2.48 -16.56
N HIS A 246 -0.73 -3.09 -15.47
CA HIS A 246 -2.10 -2.87 -15.02
C HIS A 246 -2.36 -1.38 -14.73
N HIS A 247 -1.49 -0.73 -13.96
CA HIS A 247 -1.60 0.70 -13.68
C HIS A 247 -1.43 1.57 -14.92
N ALA A 248 -0.51 1.21 -15.83
CA ALA A 248 -0.24 1.98 -17.05
C ALA A 248 -1.47 2.15 -17.94
N LYS A 249 -2.37 1.16 -17.99
CA LYS A 249 -3.63 1.25 -18.76
C LYS A 249 -4.50 2.43 -18.34
N TYR A 250 -4.50 2.77 -17.05
CA TYR A 250 -5.33 3.83 -16.48
C TYR A 250 -4.57 5.16 -16.36
N LEU A 251 -3.27 5.09 -16.13
CA LEU A 251 -2.44 6.28 -15.97
C LEU A 251 -2.11 6.95 -17.30
N ASN A 252 -2.04 6.19 -18.39
CA ASN A 252 -1.75 6.69 -19.73
C ASN A 252 -3.00 6.89 -20.61
N ALA A 253 -4.19 6.63 -20.05
CA ALA A 253 -5.47 6.88 -20.71
C ALA A 253 -5.78 8.38 -20.83
#